data_f4d5911c865a3444a6eddde9ada0a816
#
_entry.id   f4d5911c865a3444a6eddde9ada0a816
#
_cell.length_a   1.000
_cell.length_b   1.000
_cell.length_c   1.000
_cell.angle_alpha   90.00
_cell.angle_beta   90.00
_cell.angle_gamma   90.00
#
_symmetry.space_group_name_H-M   'P 1'
#
loop_
_entity.id
_entity.type
_entity.pdbx_description
1 polymer ?
#
loop_
_entity_poly.entity_id
_entity_poly.type
_entity_poly.pdbx_seq_one_letter_code
_entity_poly.pdbx_strand_id
1 'polypeptide(L)'
;MDETIKMRLEEIQSHYQALTEELSQPEVTQDPDRMRRIGQEMAQWQDAVTTYRAYQNVLAEIETVHDLARQGDEETRKWASEEMGPFKAEALRLEETLRMLLTPRDANDAKNVLVEIRGGAGGEEAALFASELYRMYVRYAERQGWKTEILSSSPTDIGGFKEIIILIEGYGAFSRLKFERGVHRVQRVPVTEAQGRIHTSTVTVAVMPEAEEVDVEVDPDDLRIDTMRSSGAGGQHVNKTESAVRITHLPTGIVVSCQDEKSQLKNREKAMRVLRARLKALYDSEREKELSDERKSQVGTGDRSERIRTYNFPQGRVTDHRVGVTLHRLETVLDGDIDELISALAAQEEAGRMREAR
;
A
#
# COMPACT_ATOMS: atom_id res chain seq x y z
N MET A 1 18.37 8.99 22.45
CA MET A 1 17.58 7.94 21.73
C MET A 1 17.02 6.96 22.74
N ASP A 2 15.76 6.52 22.56
CA ASP A 2 15.08 5.51 23.40
C ASP A 2 15.75 4.13 23.23
N GLU A 3 15.85 3.35 24.32
CA GLU A 3 16.48 2.02 24.32
C GLU A 3 15.75 1.04 23.37
N THR A 4 14.44 1.14 23.28
CA THR A 4 13.62 0.31 22.36
C THR A 4 13.96 0.58 20.89
N ILE A 5 14.14 1.85 20.54
CA ILE A 5 14.51 2.27 19.18
C ILE A 5 15.93 1.78 18.86
N LYS A 6 16.83 1.88 19.83
CA LYS A 6 18.23 1.43 19.68
C LYS A 6 18.31 -0.07 19.45
N MET A 7 17.62 -0.88 20.25
CA MET A 7 17.56 -2.33 20.07
C MET A 7 17.05 -2.70 18.66
N ARG A 8 15.98 -2.04 18.20
CA ARG A 8 15.43 -2.30 16.87
C ARG A 8 16.38 -1.91 15.75
N LEU A 9 17.14 -0.83 15.89
CA LEU A 9 18.17 -0.43 14.93
C LEU A 9 19.34 -1.42 14.86
N GLU A 10 19.74 -1.96 16.01
CA GLU A 10 20.76 -2.99 16.11
C GLU A 10 20.31 -4.30 15.44
N GLU A 11 19.06 -4.70 15.63
CA GLU A 11 18.46 -5.84 14.95
C GLU A 11 18.44 -5.63 13.42
N ILE A 12 18.01 -4.46 12.96
CA ILE A 12 17.98 -4.11 11.53
C ILE A 12 19.40 -4.12 10.94
N GLN A 13 20.37 -3.56 11.65
CA GLN A 13 21.77 -3.54 11.19
C GLN A 13 22.34 -4.94 11.09
N SER A 14 22.06 -5.81 12.06
CA SER A 14 22.49 -7.21 12.08
C SER A 14 21.84 -7.97 10.92
N HIS A 15 20.53 -7.78 10.70
CA HIS A 15 19.81 -8.41 9.60
C HIS A 15 20.33 -7.96 8.22
N TYR A 16 20.56 -6.65 8.04
CA TYR A 16 21.16 -6.12 6.82
C TYR A 16 22.55 -6.70 6.53
N GLN A 17 23.35 -6.91 7.56
CA GLN A 17 24.64 -7.53 7.43
C GLN A 17 24.53 -9.00 7.01
N ALA A 18 23.59 -9.76 7.59
CA ALA A 18 23.31 -11.14 7.19
C ALA A 18 22.88 -11.23 5.73
N LEU A 19 21.99 -10.34 5.26
CA LEU A 19 21.59 -10.25 3.85
C LEU A 19 22.78 -9.94 2.93
N THR A 20 23.70 -9.06 3.37
CA THR A 20 24.92 -8.74 2.62
C THR A 20 25.84 -9.94 2.48
N GLU A 21 25.99 -10.73 3.55
CA GLU A 21 26.75 -11.98 3.57
C GLU A 21 26.08 -13.04 2.69
N GLU A 22 24.76 -13.16 2.75
CA GLU A 22 23.97 -14.07 1.91
C GLU A 22 24.12 -13.72 0.42
N LEU A 23 24.05 -12.44 0.06
CA LEU A 23 24.20 -11.97 -1.32
C LEU A 23 25.58 -12.31 -1.91
N SER A 24 26.62 -12.44 -1.06
CA SER A 24 27.97 -12.79 -1.46
C SER A 24 28.16 -14.29 -1.74
N GLN A 25 27.18 -15.14 -1.43
CA GLN A 25 27.27 -16.58 -1.64
C GLN A 25 27.09 -16.94 -3.13
N PRO A 26 27.92 -17.83 -3.69
CA PRO A 26 27.83 -18.24 -5.10
C PRO A 26 26.50 -18.87 -5.51
N GLU A 27 25.80 -19.50 -4.56
CA GLU A 27 24.50 -20.14 -4.76
C GLU A 27 23.39 -19.11 -5.00
N VAL A 28 23.45 -17.98 -4.32
CA VAL A 28 22.47 -16.87 -4.44
C VAL A 28 22.67 -16.10 -5.75
N THR A 29 23.92 -15.91 -6.17
CA THR A 29 24.24 -15.22 -7.44
C THR A 29 23.79 -15.99 -8.68
N GLN A 30 23.51 -17.29 -8.56
CA GLN A 30 22.97 -18.13 -9.63
C GLN A 30 21.43 -18.16 -9.67
N ASP A 31 20.75 -17.63 -8.65
CA ASP A 31 19.30 -17.57 -8.55
C ASP A 31 18.81 -16.11 -8.67
N PRO A 32 18.31 -15.68 -9.86
CA PRO A 32 17.88 -14.31 -10.09
C PRO A 32 16.70 -13.88 -9.20
N ASP A 33 15.79 -14.78 -8.86
CA ASP A 33 14.61 -14.47 -8.07
C ASP A 33 14.98 -14.26 -6.59
N ARG A 34 15.88 -15.09 -6.06
CA ARG A 34 16.41 -14.93 -4.71
C ARG A 34 17.23 -13.65 -4.59
N MET A 35 18.09 -13.37 -5.57
CA MET A 35 18.88 -12.14 -5.63
C MET A 35 17.99 -10.87 -5.67
N ARG A 36 16.90 -10.93 -6.45
CA ARG A 36 15.93 -9.84 -6.52
C ARG A 36 15.22 -9.59 -5.18
N ARG A 37 14.78 -10.64 -4.49
CA ARG A 37 14.15 -10.55 -3.16
C ARG A 37 15.09 -9.94 -2.14
N ILE A 38 16.31 -10.44 -2.03
CA ILE A 38 17.34 -9.91 -1.12
C ILE A 38 17.64 -8.44 -1.44
N GLY A 39 17.78 -8.10 -2.73
CA GLY A 39 18.02 -6.72 -3.15
C GLY A 39 16.87 -5.75 -2.77
N GLN A 40 15.63 -6.19 -2.89
CA GLN A 40 14.46 -5.42 -2.46
C GLN A 40 14.44 -5.21 -0.94
N GLU A 41 14.73 -6.25 -0.17
CA GLU A 41 14.77 -6.19 1.29
C GLU A 41 15.92 -5.30 1.78
N MET A 42 17.10 -5.42 1.18
CA MET A 42 18.22 -4.51 1.48
C MET A 42 17.90 -3.06 1.16
N ALA A 43 17.25 -2.78 0.02
CA ALA A 43 16.85 -1.42 -0.37
C ALA A 43 15.88 -0.80 0.65
N GLN A 44 15.01 -1.59 1.26
CA GLN A 44 14.08 -1.13 2.30
C GLN A 44 14.81 -0.61 3.55
N TRP A 45 15.90 -1.23 3.95
CA TRP A 45 16.62 -0.91 5.19
C TRP A 45 17.87 -0.06 4.99
N GLN A 46 18.31 0.17 3.76
CA GLN A 46 19.56 0.85 3.43
C GLN A 46 19.67 2.23 4.08
N ASP A 47 18.61 3.04 3.96
CA ASP A 47 18.59 4.40 4.51
C ASP A 47 18.68 4.38 6.05
N ALA A 48 17.96 3.48 6.71
CA ALA A 48 17.99 3.33 8.15
C ALA A 48 19.39 2.91 8.65
N VAL A 49 20.00 1.90 8.00
CA VAL A 49 21.35 1.42 8.36
C VAL A 49 22.41 2.50 8.12
N THR A 50 22.33 3.22 7.01
CA THR A 50 23.27 4.30 6.68
C THR A 50 23.17 5.45 7.70
N THR A 51 21.95 5.88 7.99
CA THR A 51 21.70 6.95 8.99
C THR A 51 22.10 6.51 10.40
N TYR A 52 21.89 5.24 10.77
CA TYR A 52 22.29 4.73 12.07
C TYR A 52 23.81 4.67 12.23
N ARG A 53 24.54 4.27 11.19
CA ARG A 53 26.02 4.32 11.19
C ARG A 53 26.53 5.76 11.35
N ALA A 54 25.91 6.71 10.65
CA ALA A 54 26.26 8.13 10.80
C ALA A 54 26.01 8.61 12.24
N TYR A 55 24.87 8.21 12.84
CA TYR A 55 24.57 8.53 14.24
C TYR A 55 25.58 7.94 15.21
N GLN A 56 25.98 6.67 15.03
CA GLN A 56 27.00 6.03 15.84
C GLN A 56 28.36 6.75 15.76
N ASN A 57 28.75 7.18 14.55
CA ASN A 57 29.99 7.95 14.35
C ASN A 57 29.94 9.29 15.09
N VAL A 58 28.84 10.04 14.99
CA VAL A 58 28.67 11.30 15.71
C VAL A 58 28.70 11.11 17.22
N LEU A 59 28.14 10.01 17.75
CA LEU A 59 28.24 9.68 19.17
C LEU A 59 29.69 9.40 19.61
N ALA A 60 30.46 8.69 18.81
CA ALA A 60 31.87 8.41 19.04
C ALA A 60 32.72 9.70 19.04
N GLU A 61 32.38 10.63 18.10
CA GLU A 61 33.02 11.97 18.09
C GLU A 61 32.69 12.79 19.35
N ILE A 62 31.42 12.76 19.79
CA ILE A 62 31.00 13.41 21.06
C ILE A 62 31.79 12.85 22.25
N GLU A 63 31.96 11.53 22.32
CA GLU A 63 32.72 10.88 23.37
C GLU A 63 34.20 11.30 23.33
N THR A 64 34.80 11.32 22.14
CA THR A 64 36.18 11.75 21.91
C THR A 64 36.39 13.22 22.34
N VAL A 65 35.48 14.12 21.90
CA VAL A 65 35.54 15.54 22.30
C VAL A 65 35.34 15.72 23.78
N HIS A 66 34.48 14.92 24.41
CA HIS A 66 34.27 14.93 25.85
C HIS A 66 35.52 14.49 26.62
N ASP A 67 36.23 13.45 26.15
CA ASP A 67 37.46 12.98 26.78
C ASP A 67 38.61 13.98 26.62
N LEU A 68 38.72 14.62 25.45
CA LEU A 68 39.66 15.72 25.23
C LEU A 68 39.39 16.91 26.17
N ALA A 69 38.12 17.24 26.38
CA ALA A 69 37.73 18.30 27.33
C ALA A 69 38.14 17.98 28.79
N ARG A 70 38.16 16.69 29.17
CA ARG A 70 38.53 16.24 30.51
C ARG A 70 40.04 16.25 30.75
N GLN A 71 40.83 15.90 29.74
CA GLN A 71 42.28 15.67 29.85
C GLN A 71 43.12 16.80 29.25
N GLY A 72 42.51 17.69 28.43
CA GLY A 72 43.23 18.76 27.74
C GLY A 72 43.53 19.99 28.56
N ASP A 73 44.39 20.84 28.02
CA ASP A 73 44.71 22.18 28.50
C ASP A 73 43.52 23.17 28.29
N GLU A 74 43.73 24.44 28.69
CA GLU A 74 42.67 25.46 28.63
C GLU A 74 42.18 25.74 27.19
N GLU A 75 43.09 25.71 26.21
CA GLU A 75 42.75 25.89 24.80
C GLU A 75 41.94 24.71 24.25
N THR A 76 42.36 23.49 24.56
CA THR A 76 41.63 22.26 24.17
C THR A 76 40.24 22.21 24.78
N ARG A 77 40.06 22.62 26.03
CA ARG A 77 38.74 22.69 26.68
C ARG A 77 37.82 23.70 26.01
N LYS A 78 38.36 24.87 25.62
CA LYS A 78 37.59 25.89 24.97
C LYS A 78 37.13 25.41 23.58
N TRP A 79 38.04 24.84 22.79
CA TRP A 79 37.73 24.23 21.50
C TRP A 79 36.67 23.13 21.65
N ALA A 80 36.82 22.20 22.58
CA ALA A 80 35.86 21.14 22.84
C ALA A 80 34.48 21.68 23.23
N SER A 81 34.41 22.78 23.95
CA SER A 81 33.14 23.44 24.31
C SER A 81 32.43 24.05 23.08
N GLU A 82 33.19 24.57 22.11
CA GLU A 82 32.68 25.16 20.88
C GLU A 82 32.17 24.08 19.94
N GLU A 83 32.89 22.97 19.78
CA GLU A 83 32.53 21.85 18.87
C GLU A 83 31.40 20.94 19.41
N MET A 84 31.23 20.85 20.72
CA MET A 84 30.21 20.01 21.36
C MET A 84 28.77 20.38 20.91
N GLY A 85 28.50 21.66 20.65
CA GLY A 85 27.21 22.16 20.25
C GLY A 85 26.76 21.61 18.88
N PRO A 86 27.55 21.78 17.80
CA PRO A 86 27.31 21.23 16.49
C PRO A 86 27.07 19.70 16.47
N PHE A 87 27.94 18.92 17.15
CA PHE A 87 27.81 17.47 17.23
C PHE A 87 26.52 17.02 17.91
N LYS A 88 26.12 17.67 19.02
CA LYS A 88 24.83 17.39 19.67
C LYS A 88 23.64 17.72 18.79
N ALA A 89 23.69 18.82 18.04
CA ALA A 89 22.62 19.20 17.13
C ALA A 89 22.49 18.18 15.99
N GLU A 90 23.62 17.71 15.43
CA GLU A 90 23.63 16.69 14.40
C GLU A 90 23.13 15.33 14.91
N ALA A 91 23.51 14.93 16.13
CA ALA A 91 22.99 13.71 16.75
C ALA A 91 21.47 13.77 16.93
N LEU A 92 20.91 14.91 17.35
CA LEU A 92 19.46 15.09 17.46
C LEU A 92 18.76 14.99 16.10
N ARG A 93 19.34 15.62 15.07
CA ARG A 93 18.81 15.58 13.70
C ARG A 93 18.78 14.15 13.17
N LEU A 94 19.87 13.39 13.35
CA LEU A 94 19.95 12.00 12.94
C LEU A 94 18.98 11.11 13.72
N GLU A 95 18.79 11.37 15.02
CA GLU A 95 17.80 10.66 15.83
C GLU A 95 16.37 10.88 15.35
N GLU A 96 16.00 12.11 14.99
CA GLU A 96 14.69 12.39 14.39
C GLU A 96 14.52 11.68 13.06
N THR A 97 15.54 11.71 12.19
CA THR A 97 15.52 10.99 10.91
C THR A 97 15.34 9.48 11.10
N LEU A 98 16.06 8.89 12.08
CA LEU A 98 15.93 7.46 12.40
C LEU A 98 14.55 7.11 12.91
N ARG A 99 13.93 7.94 13.74
CA ARG A 99 12.54 7.74 14.18
C ARG A 99 11.58 7.71 13.02
N MET A 100 11.74 8.61 12.04
CA MET A 100 10.93 8.62 10.82
C MET A 100 11.12 7.32 9.98
N LEU A 101 12.37 6.89 9.81
CA LEU A 101 12.70 5.68 9.02
C LEU A 101 12.21 4.39 9.67
N LEU A 102 12.14 4.35 11.01
CA LEU A 102 11.64 3.19 11.77
C LEU A 102 10.12 3.15 11.91
N THR A 103 9.42 4.25 11.61
CA THR A 103 7.96 4.25 11.60
C THR A 103 7.49 3.26 10.54
N PRO A 104 6.66 2.25 10.88
CA PRO A 104 6.22 1.26 9.94
C PRO A 104 5.59 1.94 8.72
N ARG A 105 6.24 1.83 7.58
CA ARG A 105 5.62 2.21 6.30
C ARG A 105 4.55 1.17 5.99
N ASP A 106 3.43 1.60 5.47
CA ASP A 106 2.41 0.68 4.98
C ASP A 106 3.08 -0.19 3.88
N ALA A 107 2.97 -1.52 4.00
CA ALA A 107 3.50 -2.45 3.00
C ALA A 107 2.98 -2.16 1.58
N ASN A 108 1.84 -1.47 1.50
CA ASN A 108 1.23 -1.07 0.25
C ASN A 108 1.79 0.26 -0.32
N ASP A 109 2.55 1.03 0.47
CA ASP A 109 3.01 2.37 0.06
C ASP A 109 3.83 2.36 -1.24
N ALA A 110 4.54 1.27 -1.54
CA ALA A 110 5.34 1.12 -2.77
C ALA A 110 4.52 0.64 -3.99
N LYS A 111 3.27 0.18 -3.77
CA LYS A 111 2.44 -0.44 -4.81
C LYS A 111 1.86 0.59 -5.78
N ASN A 112 1.45 0.10 -6.94
CA ASN A 112 0.54 0.78 -7.83
C ASN A 112 -0.83 0.98 -7.17
N VAL A 113 -1.65 1.86 -7.70
CA VAL A 113 -2.92 2.24 -7.08
C VAL A 113 -4.08 2.16 -8.05
N LEU A 114 -5.17 1.59 -7.57
CA LEU A 114 -6.48 1.62 -8.20
C LEU A 114 -7.29 2.78 -7.62
N VAL A 115 -7.72 3.71 -8.47
CA VAL A 115 -8.58 4.82 -8.08
C VAL A 115 -9.93 4.64 -8.75
N GLU A 116 -10.97 4.49 -7.94
CA GLU A 116 -12.36 4.37 -8.36
C GLU A 116 -13.09 5.66 -8.02
N ILE A 117 -13.68 6.30 -9.02
CA ILE A 117 -14.38 7.57 -8.90
C ILE A 117 -15.84 7.34 -9.29
N ARG A 118 -16.79 7.62 -8.38
CA ARG A 118 -18.24 7.47 -8.62
C ARG A 118 -18.98 8.77 -8.34
N GLY A 119 -19.91 9.12 -9.23
CA GLY A 119 -20.88 10.17 -8.97
C GLY A 119 -21.75 9.79 -7.76
N GLY A 120 -21.79 10.69 -6.76
CA GLY A 120 -22.65 10.56 -5.57
C GLY A 120 -23.93 11.35 -5.71
N ALA A 121 -24.28 12.16 -4.69
CA ALA A 121 -25.46 13.04 -4.73
C ALA A 121 -25.25 14.20 -5.70
N GLY A 122 -26.18 14.38 -6.66
CA GLY A 122 -26.16 15.50 -7.61
C GLY A 122 -26.47 15.12 -9.07
N GLY A 123 -26.70 13.80 -9.34
CA GLY A 123 -27.08 13.33 -10.67
C GLY A 123 -26.04 13.66 -11.74
N GLU A 124 -26.45 14.30 -12.83
CA GLU A 124 -25.56 14.66 -13.97
C GLU A 124 -24.39 15.54 -13.58
N GLU A 125 -24.61 16.48 -12.65
CA GLU A 125 -23.55 17.36 -12.15
C GLU A 125 -22.46 16.59 -11.39
N ALA A 126 -22.85 15.58 -10.62
CA ALA A 126 -21.89 14.69 -9.96
C ALA A 126 -21.08 13.89 -10.99
N ALA A 127 -21.70 13.44 -12.07
CA ALA A 127 -21.01 12.73 -13.15
C ALA A 127 -20.01 13.62 -13.90
N LEU A 128 -20.35 14.89 -14.16
CA LEU A 128 -19.44 15.87 -14.76
C LEU A 128 -18.24 16.13 -13.83
N PHE A 129 -18.50 16.31 -12.54
CA PHE A 129 -17.45 16.54 -11.56
C PHE A 129 -16.54 15.29 -11.39
N ALA A 130 -17.08 14.08 -11.52
CA ALA A 130 -16.27 12.85 -11.57
C ALA A 130 -15.27 12.86 -12.74
N SER A 131 -15.68 13.37 -13.91
CA SER A 131 -14.79 13.55 -15.06
C SER A 131 -13.68 14.58 -14.80
N GLU A 132 -13.96 15.65 -14.04
CA GLU A 132 -12.95 16.64 -13.66
C GLU A 132 -11.96 16.08 -12.65
N LEU A 133 -12.40 15.30 -11.65
CA LEU A 133 -11.53 14.63 -10.71
C LEU A 133 -10.65 13.57 -11.40
N TYR A 134 -11.23 12.81 -12.35
CA TYR A 134 -10.45 11.90 -13.19
C TYR A 134 -9.32 12.65 -13.90
N ARG A 135 -9.62 13.76 -14.58
CA ARG A 135 -8.62 14.58 -15.26
C ARG A 135 -7.56 15.10 -14.27
N MET A 136 -7.96 15.55 -13.10
CA MET A 136 -7.05 16.00 -12.04
C MET A 136 -6.05 14.91 -11.64
N TYR A 137 -6.51 13.67 -11.42
CA TYR A 137 -5.62 12.57 -11.05
C TYR A 137 -4.70 12.14 -12.20
N VAL A 138 -5.19 12.13 -13.43
CA VAL A 138 -4.35 11.86 -14.61
C VAL A 138 -3.25 12.91 -14.74
N ARG A 139 -3.59 14.20 -14.63
CA ARG A 139 -2.62 15.29 -14.67
C ARG A 139 -1.60 15.21 -13.52
N TYR A 140 -2.05 14.84 -12.35
CA TYR A 140 -1.16 14.59 -11.22
C TYR A 140 -0.20 13.44 -11.49
N ALA A 141 -0.69 12.32 -12.00
CA ALA A 141 0.13 11.17 -12.37
C ALA A 141 1.16 11.52 -13.45
N GLU A 142 0.76 12.28 -14.49
CA GLU A 142 1.68 12.79 -15.54
C GLU A 142 2.82 13.64 -14.94
N ARG A 143 2.53 14.52 -13.98
CA ARG A 143 3.53 15.35 -13.30
C ARG A 143 4.51 14.52 -12.46
N GLN A 144 4.06 13.41 -11.88
CA GLN A 144 4.89 12.48 -11.13
C GLN A 144 5.64 11.47 -12.03
N GLY A 145 5.40 11.48 -13.35
CA GLY A 145 5.99 10.53 -14.29
C GLY A 145 5.39 9.14 -14.22
N TRP A 146 4.18 9.01 -13.66
CA TRP A 146 3.44 7.74 -13.55
C TRP A 146 2.60 7.48 -14.81
N LYS A 147 2.34 6.21 -15.09
CA LYS A 147 1.45 5.80 -16.17
C LYS A 147 0.02 5.64 -15.66
N THR A 148 -0.96 5.90 -16.53
CA THR A 148 -2.37 5.73 -16.20
C THR A 148 -3.05 4.86 -17.24
N GLU A 149 -3.90 3.93 -16.78
CA GLU A 149 -4.71 3.05 -17.61
C GLU A 149 -6.15 3.06 -17.13
N ILE A 150 -7.12 3.16 -18.03
CA ILE A 150 -8.54 3.05 -17.69
C ILE A 150 -8.92 1.56 -17.72
N LEU A 151 -9.26 1.01 -16.55
CA LEU A 151 -9.72 -0.38 -16.45
C LEU A 151 -11.21 -0.53 -16.76
N SER A 152 -12.02 0.43 -16.32
CA SER A 152 -13.47 0.42 -16.54
C SER A 152 -14.01 1.84 -16.54
N SER A 153 -15.04 2.11 -17.35
CA SER A 153 -15.74 3.38 -17.37
C SER A 153 -17.20 3.22 -17.73
N SER A 154 -18.05 4.04 -17.09
CA SER A 154 -19.47 4.18 -17.40
C SER A 154 -19.77 5.64 -17.72
N PRO A 155 -19.59 6.07 -19.00
CA PRO A 155 -19.81 7.45 -19.40
C PRO A 155 -21.30 7.82 -19.38
N THR A 156 -21.58 9.14 -19.32
CA THR A 156 -22.91 9.71 -19.48
C THR A 156 -23.02 10.46 -20.81
N ASP A 157 -24.25 10.67 -21.29
CA ASP A 157 -24.51 11.35 -22.56
C ASP A 157 -24.00 12.80 -22.61
N ILE A 158 -23.75 13.41 -21.44
CA ILE A 158 -23.27 14.80 -21.28
C ILE A 158 -21.76 14.90 -21.09
N GLY A 159 -20.99 13.81 -21.26
CA GLY A 159 -19.52 13.79 -21.15
C GLY A 159 -18.97 13.61 -19.74
N GLY A 160 -19.82 13.23 -18.76
CA GLY A 160 -19.41 12.84 -17.40
C GLY A 160 -19.23 11.32 -17.27
N PHE A 161 -18.85 10.87 -16.05
CA PHE A 161 -18.79 9.45 -15.70
C PHE A 161 -19.71 9.16 -14.51
N LYS A 162 -20.57 8.14 -14.63
CA LYS A 162 -21.27 7.57 -13.47
C LYS A 162 -20.25 6.88 -12.57
N GLU A 163 -19.31 6.17 -13.20
CA GLU A 163 -18.19 5.48 -12.57
C GLU A 163 -17.01 5.42 -13.54
N ILE A 164 -15.80 5.58 -13.01
CA ILE A 164 -14.56 5.32 -13.73
C ILE A 164 -13.54 4.71 -12.78
N ILE A 165 -12.85 3.67 -13.25
CA ILE A 165 -11.79 2.97 -12.51
C ILE A 165 -10.51 3.11 -13.32
N ILE A 166 -9.46 3.65 -12.69
CA ILE A 166 -8.15 3.83 -13.29
C ILE A 166 -7.09 3.11 -12.47
N LEU A 167 -6.14 2.51 -13.16
CA LEU A 167 -4.88 2.06 -12.60
C LEU A 167 -3.84 3.16 -12.80
N ILE A 168 -3.10 3.50 -11.74
CA ILE A 168 -1.96 4.42 -11.79
C ILE A 168 -0.73 3.64 -11.39
N GLU A 169 0.16 3.43 -12.35
CA GLU A 169 1.39 2.65 -12.20
C GLU A 169 2.57 3.57 -11.92
N GLY A 170 3.18 3.42 -10.76
CA GLY A 170 4.36 4.17 -10.38
C GLY A 170 4.80 3.89 -8.95
N TYR A 171 6.09 3.93 -8.72
CA TYR A 171 6.63 3.73 -7.37
C TYR A 171 6.09 4.80 -6.41
N GLY A 172 5.49 4.35 -5.32
CA GLY A 172 4.93 5.26 -4.32
C GLY A 172 3.58 5.89 -4.70
N ALA A 173 2.92 5.45 -5.78
CA ALA A 173 1.64 5.99 -6.20
C ALA A 173 0.56 5.82 -5.12
N PHE A 174 0.49 4.64 -4.49
CA PHE A 174 -0.45 4.40 -3.40
C PHE A 174 -0.17 5.29 -2.19
N SER A 175 1.09 5.47 -1.79
CA SER A 175 1.48 6.29 -0.62
C SER A 175 1.00 7.74 -0.72
N ARG A 176 0.91 8.27 -1.93
CA ARG A 176 0.46 9.63 -2.21
C ARG A 176 -1.06 9.70 -2.34
N LEU A 177 -1.66 8.81 -3.13
CA LEU A 177 -3.08 8.88 -3.47
C LEU A 177 -4.00 8.27 -2.41
N LYS A 178 -3.51 7.49 -1.46
CA LYS A 178 -4.30 6.95 -0.33
C LYS A 178 -5.05 8.03 0.45
N PHE A 179 -4.56 9.28 0.45
CA PHE A 179 -5.21 10.41 1.10
C PHE A 179 -6.39 11.00 0.31
N GLU A 180 -6.60 10.58 -0.94
CA GLU A 180 -7.69 11.06 -1.77
C GLU A 180 -8.99 10.26 -1.57
N ARG A 181 -8.96 9.19 -0.77
CA ARG A 181 -10.13 8.36 -0.45
C ARG A 181 -11.16 9.14 0.35
N GLY A 182 -12.43 9.05 -0.06
CA GLY A 182 -13.57 9.67 0.64
C GLY A 182 -14.51 10.45 -0.27
N VAL A 183 -15.27 11.35 0.33
CA VAL A 183 -16.31 12.15 -0.36
C VAL A 183 -15.78 13.53 -0.74
N HIS A 184 -15.73 13.82 -2.03
CA HIS A 184 -15.35 15.10 -2.60
C HIS A 184 -16.61 15.91 -2.92
N ARG A 185 -16.72 17.10 -2.37
CA ARG A 185 -17.89 17.97 -2.53
C ARG A 185 -17.59 19.14 -3.47
N VAL A 186 -18.42 19.33 -4.47
CA VAL A 186 -18.35 20.49 -5.38
C VAL A 186 -19.50 21.47 -5.09
N GLN A 187 -19.19 22.76 -5.17
CA GLN A 187 -20.14 23.85 -5.08
C GLN A 187 -19.96 24.76 -6.29
N ARG A 188 -20.90 24.68 -7.24
CA ARG A 188 -20.93 25.55 -8.44
C ARG A 188 -22.35 25.66 -8.99
N VAL A 189 -22.55 26.58 -9.93
CA VAL A 189 -23.74 26.62 -10.75
C VAL A 189 -23.59 25.54 -11.84
N PRO A 190 -24.45 24.49 -11.86
CA PRO A 190 -24.37 23.45 -12.89
C PRO A 190 -24.61 24.03 -14.29
N VAL A 191 -24.04 23.37 -15.30
CA VAL A 191 -24.31 23.73 -16.72
C VAL A 191 -25.78 23.55 -17.09
N THR A 192 -26.50 22.70 -16.37
CA THR A 192 -27.92 22.41 -16.54
C THR A 192 -28.85 23.34 -15.76
N GLU A 193 -28.31 24.25 -14.95
CA GLU A 193 -29.10 25.17 -14.10
C GLU A 193 -29.38 26.50 -14.81
N ALA A 194 -30.65 26.72 -15.16
CA ALA A 194 -31.09 27.94 -15.89
C ALA A 194 -31.23 29.18 -15.02
N GLN A 195 -31.35 29.03 -13.67
CA GLN A 195 -31.62 30.16 -12.74
C GLN A 195 -30.35 30.64 -12.01
N GLY A 196 -29.18 30.11 -12.35
CA GLY A 196 -27.90 30.53 -11.76
C GLY A 196 -27.72 30.15 -10.29
N ARG A 197 -28.49 29.19 -9.75
CA ARG A 197 -28.38 28.76 -8.36
C ARG A 197 -27.18 27.86 -8.17
N ILE A 198 -26.42 28.07 -7.07
CA ILE A 198 -25.32 27.22 -6.67
C ILE A 198 -25.88 25.90 -6.17
N HIS A 199 -25.47 24.80 -6.82
CA HIS A 199 -25.76 23.44 -6.35
C HIS A 199 -24.57 22.87 -5.63
N THR A 200 -24.86 21.91 -4.77
CA THR A 200 -23.84 21.12 -4.06
C THR A 200 -23.97 19.67 -4.50
N SER A 201 -22.93 19.15 -5.14
CA SER A 201 -22.87 17.76 -5.59
C SER A 201 -21.70 17.04 -4.93
N THR A 202 -21.73 15.72 -4.91
CA THR A 202 -20.67 14.89 -4.33
C THR A 202 -20.21 13.83 -5.29
N VAL A 203 -18.94 13.51 -5.19
CA VAL A 203 -18.28 12.38 -5.86
C VAL A 203 -17.55 11.60 -4.79
N THR A 204 -17.64 10.28 -4.86
CA THR A 204 -16.89 9.38 -3.97
C THR A 204 -15.67 8.86 -4.68
N VAL A 205 -14.55 8.84 -3.97
CA VAL A 205 -13.27 8.30 -4.44
C VAL A 205 -12.86 7.17 -3.51
N ALA A 206 -12.67 5.98 -4.06
CA ALA A 206 -12.04 4.87 -3.36
C ALA A 206 -10.64 4.66 -3.92
N VAL A 207 -9.69 4.40 -3.04
CA VAL A 207 -8.28 4.23 -3.37
C VAL A 207 -7.79 2.93 -2.77
N MET A 208 -7.38 2.00 -3.61
CA MET A 208 -6.96 0.66 -3.22
C MET A 208 -5.59 0.34 -3.81
N PRO A 209 -4.73 -0.40 -3.09
CA PRO A 209 -3.49 -0.88 -3.67
C PRO A 209 -3.79 -1.91 -4.75
N GLU A 210 -2.95 -1.96 -5.79
CA GLU A 210 -3.02 -3.02 -6.78
C GLU A 210 -2.79 -4.37 -6.12
N ALA A 211 -3.68 -5.31 -6.42
CA ALA A 211 -3.62 -6.66 -5.88
C ALA A 211 -2.60 -7.49 -6.65
N GLU A 212 -1.64 -8.08 -5.96
CA GLU A 212 -0.77 -9.10 -6.54
C GLU A 212 -1.53 -10.41 -6.77
N GLU A 213 -1.25 -11.12 -7.86
CA GLU A 213 -1.77 -12.47 -8.05
C GLU A 213 -1.18 -13.39 -6.99
N VAL A 214 -2.03 -14.06 -6.23
CA VAL A 214 -1.60 -15.06 -5.25
C VAL A 214 -1.53 -16.40 -5.96
N ASP A 215 -0.34 -16.92 -6.15
CA ASP A 215 -0.15 -18.32 -6.49
C ASP A 215 -0.43 -19.19 -5.25
N VAL A 216 -1.41 -20.09 -5.39
CA VAL A 216 -1.76 -21.02 -4.31
C VAL A 216 -0.76 -22.16 -4.28
N GLU A 217 0.26 -22.04 -3.46
CA GLU A 217 1.09 -23.18 -3.08
C GLU A 217 0.34 -24.02 -2.05
N VAL A 218 0.25 -25.32 -2.30
CA VAL A 218 -0.42 -26.27 -1.40
C VAL A 218 0.67 -27.12 -0.74
N ASP A 219 0.80 -26.98 0.57
CA ASP A 219 1.75 -27.80 1.33
C ASP A 219 1.26 -29.26 1.37
N PRO A 220 2.09 -30.23 1.00
CA PRO A 220 1.77 -31.65 1.12
C PRO A 220 1.35 -32.07 2.53
N ASP A 221 1.88 -31.46 3.57
CA ASP A 221 1.59 -31.77 4.97
C ASP A 221 0.20 -31.33 5.41
N ASP A 222 -0.39 -30.37 4.71
CA ASP A 222 -1.77 -29.90 4.89
C ASP A 222 -2.82 -30.81 4.21
N LEU A 223 -2.36 -31.88 3.54
CA LEU A 223 -3.23 -32.76 2.78
C LEU A 223 -3.40 -34.12 3.44
N ARG A 224 -4.65 -34.52 3.64
CA ARG A 224 -5.00 -35.90 3.90
C ARG A 224 -5.49 -36.55 2.61
N ILE A 225 -4.79 -37.60 2.16
CA ILE A 225 -5.09 -38.32 0.92
C ILE A 225 -5.58 -39.71 1.31
N ASP A 226 -6.85 -39.99 1.03
CA ASP A 226 -7.49 -41.28 1.25
C ASP A 226 -7.72 -41.96 -0.09
N THR A 227 -7.39 -43.23 -0.20
CA THR A 227 -7.69 -44.06 -1.38
C THR A 227 -8.87 -44.96 -1.08
N MET A 228 -9.75 -45.15 -2.06
CA MET A 228 -10.95 -45.97 -1.91
C MET A 228 -11.29 -46.67 -3.20
N ARG A 229 -12.21 -47.64 -3.12
CA ARG A 229 -12.75 -48.30 -4.31
C ARG A 229 -13.72 -47.37 -5.01
N SER A 230 -13.63 -47.36 -6.34
CA SER A 230 -14.56 -46.57 -7.17
C SER A 230 -15.97 -47.11 -7.04
N SER A 231 -16.96 -46.22 -6.98
CA SER A 231 -18.38 -46.60 -6.98
C SER A 231 -18.98 -46.41 -8.39
N GLY A 232 -19.76 -47.35 -8.85
CA GLY A 232 -20.46 -47.24 -10.16
C GLY A 232 -20.62 -48.56 -10.91
N ALA A 233 -21.32 -48.54 -12.01
CA ALA A 233 -21.50 -49.70 -12.90
C ALA A 233 -20.13 -50.04 -13.53
N GLY A 234 -19.56 -51.21 -13.21
CA GLY A 234 -18.26 -51.64 -13.71
C GLY A 234 -17.98 -53.11 -13.43
N GLY A 235 -17.01 -53.65 -14.15
CA GLY A 235 -16.57 -55.05 -13.99
C GLY A 235 -15.66 -55.27 -12.79
N GLN A 236 -14.98 -56.42 -12.77
CA GLN A 236 -14.14 -56.87 -11.65
C GLN A 236 -13.03 -55.89 -11.22
N HIS A 237 -12.54 -55.06 -12.17
CA HIS A 237 -11.52 -54.05 -11.90
C HIS A 237 -12.02 -52.92 -10.97
N VAL A 238 -13.24 -52.39 -11.20
CA VAL A 238 -13.85 -51.31 -10.43
C VAL A 238 -14.11 -51.75 -9.00
N ASN A 239 -14.49 -53.00 -8.81
CA ASN A 239 -14.87 -53.53 -7.49
C ASN A 239 -13.70 -54.02 -6.63
N LYS A 240 -12.52 -54.24 -7.24
CA LYS A 240 -11.34 -54.79 -6.53
C LYS A 240 -10.21 -53.79 -6.33
N THR A 241 -10.09 -52.77 -7.20
CA THR A 241 -8.96 -51.82 -7.20
C THR A 241 -9.34 -50.54 -6.50
N GLU A 242 -8.49 -50.03 -5.63
CA GLU A 242 -8.65 -48.74 -4.94
C GLU A 242 -8.12 -47.61 -5.83
N SER A 243 -8.84 -47.37 -6.93
CA SER A 243 -8.47 -46.33 -7.91
C SER A 243 -9.03 -44.95 -7.60
N ALA A 244 -10.08 -44.83 -6.79
CA ALA A 244 -10.63 -43.55 -6.39
C ALA A 244 -9.74 -42.88 -5.32
N VAL A 245 -9.58 -41.58 -5.43
CA VAL A 245 -8.79 -40.75 -4.52
C VAL A 245 -9.66 -39.64 -3.94
N ARG A 246 -9.57 -39.46 -2.62
CA ARG A 246 -10.15 -38.33 -1.89
C ARG A 246 -9.02 -37.54 -1.27
N ILE A 247 -8.96 -36.25 -1.55
CA ILE A 247 -8.01 -35.33 -0.96
C ILE A 247 -8.81 -34.34 -0.08
N THR A 248 -8.39 -34.22 1.16
CA THR A 248 -8.93 -33.24 2.12
C THR A 248 -7.83 -32.26 2.47
N HIS A 249 -8.07 -30.99 2.24
CA HIS A 249 -7.18 -29.92 2.71
C HIS A 249 -7.56 -29.59 4.15
N LEU A 250 -6.68 -29.90 5.09
CA LEU A 250 -6.94 -29.83 6.52
C LEU A 250 -7.28 -28.42 7.03
N PRO A 251 -6.57 -27.35 6.63
CA PRO A 251 -6.85 -26.01 7.13
C PRO A 251 -8.22 -25.47 6.70
N THR A 252 -8.64 -25.70 5.43
CA THR A 252 -9.90 -25.16 4.90
C THR A 252 -11.06 -26.13 4.94
N GLY A 253 -10.79 -27.42 5.21
CA GLY A 253 -11.79 -28.48 5.18
C GLY A 253 -12.33 -28.82 3.78
N ILE A 254 -11.73 -28.30 2.70
CA ILE A 254 -12.16 -28.60 1.33
C ILE A 254 -11.84 -30.04 1.01
N VAL A 255 -12.87 -30.77 0.52
CA VAL A 255 -12.76 -32.17 0.10
C VAL A 255 -12.97 -32.28 -1.41
N VAL A 256 -12.06 -32.97 -2.08
CA VAL A 256 -12.14 -33.30 -3.50
C VAL A 256 -12.03 -34.82 -3.67
N SER A 257 -12.98 -35.42 -4.37
CA SER A 257 -12.94 -36.84 -4.74
C SER A 257 -12.88 -36.99 -6.25
N CYS A 258 -11.98 -37.87 -6.73
CA CYS A 258 -11.86 -38.17 -8.15
C CYS A 258 -11.80 -39.70 -8.35
N GLN A 259 -12.62 -40.21 -9.28
CA GLN A 259 -12.71 -41.65 -9.59
C GLN A 259 -12.90 -41.93 -11.10
N ASP A 260 -12.65 -40.92 -11.95
CA ASP A 260 -12.98 -40.96 -13.38
C ASP A 260 -12.05 -41.87 -14.19
N GLU A 261 -10.80 -41.98 -13.73
CA GLU A 261 -9.75 -42.73 -14.41
C GLU A 261 -9.50 -44.09 -13.76
N LYS A 262 -9.03 -45.05 -14.60
CA LYS A 262 -8.63 -46.38 -14.08
C LYS A 262 -7.36 -46.36 -13.26
N SER A 263 -6.55 -45.32 -13.36
CA SER A 263 -5.27 -45.15 -12.68
C SER A 263 -5.44 -44.25 -11.44
N GLN A 264 -5.07 -44.75 -10.27
CA GLN A 264 -5.03 -44.00 -9.01
C GLN A 264 -4.16 -42.74 -9.13
N LEU A 265 -2.99 -42.84 -9.80
CA LEU A 265 -2.09 -41.73 -9.98
C LEU A 265 -2.75 -40.58 -10.77
N LYS A 266 -3.42 -40.91 -11.88
CA LYS A 266 -4.15 -39.91 -12.68
C LYS A 266 -5.31 -39.28 -11.90
N ASN A 267 -6.04 -40.06 -11.10
CA ASN A 267 -7.09 -39.54 -10.23
C ASN A 267 -6.53 -38.61 -9.16
N ARG A 268 -5.34 -38.92 -8.60
CA ARG A 268 -4.65 -38.05 -7.64
C ARG A 268 -4.24 -36.71 -8.28
N GLU A 269 -3.62 -36.74 -9.45
CA GLU A 269 -3.24 -35.54 -10.19
C GLU A 269 -4.45 -34.68 -10.53
N LYS A 270 -5.55 -35.30 -11.00
CA LYS A 270 -6.79 -34.61 -11.29
C LYS A 270 -7.44 -34.00 -10.04
N ALA A 271 -7.48 -34.74 -8.94
CA ALA A 271 -7.99 -34.26 -7.65
C ALA A 271 -7.16 -33.06 -7.13
N MET A 272 -5.82 -33.12 -7.24
CA MET A 272 -4.93 -32.01 -6.88
C MET A 272 -5.19 -30.77 -7.72
N ARG A 273 -5.39 -30.93 -9.03
CA ARG A 273 -5.71 -29.79 -9.91
C ARG A 273 -7.05 -29.15 -9.55
N VAL A 274 -8.06 -29.96 -9.25
CA VAL A 274 -9.38 -29.46 -8.81
C VAL A 274 -9.28 -28.82 -7.43
N LEU A 275 -8.48 -29.37 -6.51
CA LEU A 275 -8.26 -28.78 -5.20
C LEU A 275 -7.62 -27.39 -5.30
N ARG A 276 -6.54 -27.26 -6.08
CA ARG A 276 -5.88 -25.94 -6.31
C ARG A 276 -6.85 -24.92 -6.89
N ALA A 277 -7.68 -25.31 -7.86
CA ALA A 277 -8.69 -24.43 -8.43
C ALA A 277 -9.74 -23.99 -7.41
N ARG A 278 -10.18 -24.90 -6.52
CA ARG A 278 -11.14 -24.56 -5.45
C ARG A 278 -10.54 -23.69 -4.37
N LEU A 279 -9.29 -23.94 -3.99
CA LEU A 279 -8.56 -23.11 -3.03
C LEU A 279 -8.35 -21.70 -3.59
N LYS A 280 -7.93 -21.59 -4.86
CA LYS A 280 -7.81 -20.30 -5.53
C LYS A 280 -9.14 -19.53 -5.51
N ALA A 281 -10.23 -20.18 -5.90
CA ALA A 281 -11.55 -19.56 -5.90
C ALA A 281 -12.02 -19.13 -4.50
N LEU A 282 -11.67 -19.90 -3.44
CA LEU A 282 -11.96 -19.51 -2.05
C LEU A 282 -11.18 -18.25 -1.66
N TYR A 283 -9.86 -18.24 -1.85
CA TYR A 283 -9.01 -17.10 -1.51
C TYR A 283 -9.37 -15.85 -2.33
N ASP A 284 -9.67 -15.99 -3.62
CA ASP A 284 -10.13 -14.90 -4.46
C ASP A 284 -11.45 -14.30 -3.92
N SER A 285 -12.39 -15.16 -3.49
CA SER A 285 -13.67 -14.72 -2.90
C SER A 285 -13.51 -14.03 -1.55
N GLU A 286 -12.63 -14.53 -0.68
CA GLU A 286 -12.33 -13.90 0.61
C GLU A 286 -11.69 -12.52 0.40
N ARG A 287 -10.73 -12.44 -0.51
CA ARG A 287 -10.05 -11.18 -0.87
C ARG A 287 -11.01 -10.16 -1.49
N GLU A 288 -11.89 -10.61 -2.40
CA GLU A 288 -12.91 -9.75 -3.00
C GLU A 288 -13.86 -9.17 -1.95
N LYS A 289 -14.21 -9.97 -0.95
CA LYS A 289 -15.02 -9.53 0.19
C LYS A 289 -14.28 -8.49 1.03
N GLU A 290 -13.01 -8.71 1.37
CA GLU A 290 -12.19 -7.75 2.11
C GLU A 290 -12.06 -6.42 1.36
N LEU A 291 -11.74 -6.46 0.06
CA LEU A 291 -11.67 -5.27 -0.80
C LEU A 291 -13.02 -4.55 -0.89
N SER A 292 -14.13 -5.30 -0.96
CA SER A 292 -15.48 -4.72 -0.97
C SER A 292 -15.82 -4.03 0.34
N ASP A 293 -15.44 -4.60 1.47
CA ASP A 293 -15.71 -4.03 2.80
C ASP A 293 -14.79 -2.81 3.05
N GLU A 294 -13.54 -2.88 2.61
CA GLU A 294 -12.63 -1.72 2.63
C GLU A 294 -13.16 -0.57 1.77
N ARG A 295 -13.57 -0.84 0.53
CA ARG A 295 -14.19 0.14 -0.37
C ARG A 295 -15.41 0.82 0.28
N LYS A 296 -16.30 0.04 0.89
CA LYS A 296 -17.47 0.56 1.59
C LYS A 296 -17.08 1.46 2.76
N SER A 297 -16.05 1.10 3.52
CA SER A 297 -15.58 1.91 4.64
C SER A 297 -15.00 3.25 4.18
N GLN A 298 -14.33 3.29 3.02
CA GLN A 298 -13.74 4.51 2.46
C GLN A 298 -14.80 5.48 1.92
N VAL A 299 -15.86 4.96 1.29
CA VAL A 299 -16.87 5.74 0.56
C VAL A 299 -18.02 6.18 1.48
N GLY A 300 -18.25 5.47 2.60
CA GLY A 300 -19.37 5.75 3.50
C GLY A 300 -20.72 5.68 2.77
N THR A 301 -21.61 6.62 3.09
CA THR A 301 -22.91 6.77 2.41
C THR A 301 -22.85 7.67 1.17
N GLY A 302 -21.73 8.38 0.93
CA GLY A 302 -21.58 9.40 -0.10
C GLY A 302 -22.36 10.69 0.19
N ASP A 303 -22.83 10.86 1.45
CA ASP A 303 -23.57 12.05 1.85
C ASP A 303 -22.65 13.30 1.87
N ARG A 304 -23.27 14.48 1.65
CA ARG A 304 -22.59 15.77 1.66
C ARG A 304 -21.95 16.12 3.01
N SER A 305 -22.40 15.52 4.09
CA SER A 305 -21.86 15.69 5.44
C SER A 305 -20.51 14.99 5.64
N GLU A 306 -20.27 13.89 4.95
CA GLU A 306 -19.06 13.05 5.06
C GLU A 306 -17.86 13.59 4.25
N ARG A 307 -17.99 14.79 3.71
CA ARG A 307 -16.97 15.40 2.85
C ARG A 307 -15.59 15.45 3.48
N ILE A 308 -14.59 14.98 2.75
CA ILE A 308 -13.17 15.21 3.08
C ILE A 308 -12.67 16.54 2.51
N ARG A 309 -13.12 16.91 1.30
CA ARG A 309 -12.67 18.11 0.58
C ARG A 309 -13.83 18.83 -0.10
N THR A 310 -13.73 20.15 -0.15
CA THR A 310 -14.72 20.99 -0.84
C THR A 310 -14.04 21.84 -1.92
N TYR A 311 -14.57 21.75 -3.13
CA TYR A 311 -14.20 22.54 -4.29
C TYR A 311 -15.26 23.63 -4.50
N ASN A 312 -14.93 24.88 -4.19
CA ASN A 312 -15.84 26.03 -4.26
C ASN A 312 -15.48 26.90 -5.46
N PHE A 313 -16.22 26.72 -6.56
CA PHE A 313 -15.97 27.46 -7.81
C PHE A 313 -16.25 28.96 -7.69
N PRO A 314 -17.36 29.44 -7.08
CA PRO A 314 -17.59 30.87 -6.92
C PRO A 314 -16.49 31.60 -6.15
N GLN A 315 -15.81 30.93 -5.24
CA GLN A 315 -14.74 31.52 -4.44
C GLN A 315 -13.33 31.12 -4.93
N GLY A 316 -13.22 30.31 -6.00
CA GLY A 316 -11.94 29.87 -6.57
C GLY A 316 -11.05 29.11 -5.58
N ARG A 317 -11.63 28.42 -4.59
CA ARG A 317 -10.90 27.77 -3.51
C ARG A 317 -11.19 26.27 -3.36
N VAL A 318 -10.19 25.55 -2.88
CA VAL A 318 -10.30 24.16 -2.42
C VAL A 318 -9.95 24.11 -0.93
N THR A 319 -10.78 23.44 -0.14
CA THR A 319 -10.55 23.27 1.31
C THR A 319 -10.56 21.80 1.66
N ASP A 320 -9.45 21.28 2.23
CA ASP A 320 -9.40 19.96 2.84
C ASP A 320 -9.79 20.09 4.32
N HIS A 321 -10.87 19.41 4.71
CA HIS A 321 -11.46 19.55 6.05
C HIS A 321 -10.74 18.75 7.11
N ARG A 322 -9.92 17.78 6.72
CA ARG A 322 -9.15 16.92 7.64
C ARG A 322 -7.99 17.68 8.29
N VAL A 323 -7.31 18.50 7.49
CA VAL A 323 -6.14 19.31 7.92
C VAL A 323 -6.45 20.80 8.02
N GLY A 324 -7.65 21.25 7.59
CA GLY A 324 -8.04 22.65 7.59
C GLY A 324 -7.30 23.52 6.56
N VAL A 325 -6.58 22.91 5.61
CA VAL A 325 -5.84 23.64 4.57
C VAL A 325 -6.79 24.16 3.51
N THR A 326 -6.63 25.43 3.13
CA THR A 326 -7.41 26.08 2.08
C THR A 326 -6.50 26.71 1.04
N LEU A 327 -6.67 26.30 -0.22
CA LEU A 327 -5.94 26.82 -1.37
C LEU A 327 -6.86 27.68 -2.23
N HIS A 328 -6.46 28.93 -2.52
CA HIS A 328 -7.18 29.88 -3.38
C HIS A 328 -6.76 29.81 -4.84
N ARG A 329 -6.57 28.58 -5.35
CA ARG A 329 -6.11 28.29 -6.73
C ARG A 329 -6.79 27.03 -7.27
N LEU A 330 -8.14 27.06 -7.26
CA LEU A 330 -8.97 25.92 -7.67
C LEU A 330 -8.60 25.33 -9.02
N GLU A 331 -8.41 26.19 -10.05
CA GLU A 331 -8.09 25.75 -11.41
C GLU A 331 -6.76 24.97 -11.47
N THR A 332 -5.74 25.47 -10.77
CA THR A 332 -4.43 24.81 -10.69
C THR A 332 -4.50 23.45 -9.99
N VAL A 333 -5.31 23.37 -8.93
CA VAL A 333 -5.58 22.10 -8.23
C VAL A 333 -6.27 21.11 -9.15
N LEU A 334 -7.30 21.52 -9.90
CA LEU A 334 -8.00 20.70 -10.88
C LEU A 334 -7.12 20.31 -12.10
N ASP A 335 -6.03 21.04 -12.35
CA ASP A 335 -4.99 20.70 -13.31
C ASP A 335 -3.89 19.81 -12.71
N GLY A 336 -4.12 19.20 -11.55
CA GLY A 336 -3.27 18.20 -10.92
C GLY A 336 -2.21 18.74 -9.94
N ASP A 337 -2.28 19.99 -9.50
CA ASP A 337 -1.40 20.53 -8.45
C ASP A 337 -1.98 20.28 -7.06
N ILE A 338 -1.91 19.02 -6.60
CA ILE A 338 -2.46 18.57 -5.32
C ILE A 338 -1.39 18.24 -4.27
N ASP A 339 -0.11 18.40 -4.58
CA ASP A 339 1.01 18.01 -3.70
C ASP A 339 0.96 18.68 -2.33
N GLU A 340 0.58 19.96 -2.25
CA GLU A 340 0.50 20.67 -0.98
C GLU A 340 -0.56 20.07 -0.05
N LEU A 341 -1.71 19.65 -0.60
CA LEU A 341 -2.77 18.97 0.17
C LEU A 341 -2.31 17.58 0.64
N ILE A 342 -1.71 16.80 -0.27
CA ILE A 342 -1.19 15.47 0.03
C ILE A 342 -0.08 15.55 1.09
N SER A 343 0.85 16.50 0.96
CA SER A 343 1.96 16.65 1.90
C SER A 343 1.50 17.06 3.29
N ALA A 344 0.48 17.93 3.39
CA ALA A 344 -0.11 18.30 4.68
C ALA A 344 -0.79 17.10 5.37
N LEU A 345 -1.49 16.25 4.60
CA LEU A 345 -2.12 15.03 5.10
C LEU A 345 -1.10 13.97 5.51
N ALA A 346 -0.05 13.79 4.73
CA ALA A 346 1.06 12.89 5.05
C ALA A 346 1.76 13.30 6.37
N ALA A 347 2.05 14.59 6.54
CA ALA A 347 2.63 15.10 7.77
C ALA A 347 1.71 14.89 8.99
N GLN A 348 0.39 15.02 8.83
CA GLN A 348 -0.56 14.75 9.91
C GLN A 348 -0.61 13.25 10.26
N GLU A 349 -0.62 12.36 9.26
CA GLU A 349 -0.57 10.91 9.48
C GLU A 349 0.70 10.51 10.22
N GLU A 350 1.85 11.04 9.80
CA GLU A 350 3.14 10.78 10.42
C GLU A 350 3.18 11.27 11.88
N ALA A 351 2.67 12.48 12.15
CA ALA A 351 2.53 13.00 13.51
C ALA A 351 1.59 12.15 14.38
N GLY A 352 0.53 11.57 13.79
CA GLY A 352 -0.36 10.62 14.46
C GLY A 352 0.36 9.34 14.85
N ARG A 353 1.05 8.70 13.91
CA ARG A 353 1.84 7.47 14.12
C ARG A 353 2.92 7.66 15.19
N MET A 354 3.60 8.81 15.21
CA MET A 354 4.60 9.13 16.25
C MET A 354 3.98 9.26 17.65
N ARG A 355 2.71 9.68 17.77
CA ARG A 355 2.01 9.75 19.06
C ARG A 355 1.57 8.38 19.55
N GLU A 356 1.15 7.49 18.66
CA GLU A 356 0.76 6.11 18.99
C GLU A 356 1.96 5.22 19.35
N ALA A 357 3.15 5.53 18.83
CA ALA A 357 4.40 4.84 19.12
C ALA A 357 5.08 5.28 20.43
N ARG A 358 4.49 6.23 21.17
CA ARG A 358 4.91 6.67 22.51
C ARG A 358 4.14 5.95 23.61
#